data_762319d06652ccaa52c581e345b18a6b
#
_entry.id   762319d06652ccaa52c581e345b18a6b
#
_cell.length_a   1.000
_cell.length_b   1.000
_cell.length_c   1.000
_cell.angle_alpha   90.00
_cell.angle_beta   90.00
_cell.angle_gamma   90.00
#
_symmetry.space_group_name_H-M   'P 1'
#
loop_
_entity.id
_entity.type
_entity.pdbx_description
1 polymer ?
#
loop_
_entity_poly.entity_id
_entity_poly.type
_entity_poly.pdbx_seq_one_letter_code
_entity_poly.pdbx_strand_id
1 'polypeptide(L)'
;MGGKDRGPLTEPMFYVLMSFLKRDMCGTEITEFVARKTRDRVRLGPGTLYTLLGKFQEEGLIQETEVDGRKRPYRLTGKGRAVFQEELDRLRACLNDAEEEI
;
A
#
# COMPACT_ATOMS: atom_id res chain seq x y z
N MET A 1 19.10 -8.48 -6.90
CA MET A 1 18.60 -8.28 -6.93
C MET A 1 17.37 -8.27 -6.47
N GLY A 2 17.04 -8.36 -5.63
CA GLY A 2 15.97 -8.44 -4.92
C GLY A 2 14.73 -7.99 -5.48
N GLY A 3 14.13 -7.12 -5.08
CA GLY A 3 12.82 -6.66 -5.38
C GLY A 3 12.30 -6.80 -6.78
N LYS A 4 13.14 -7.07 -7.68
CA LYS A 4 12.69 -7.13 -9.04
C LYS A 4 11.67 -8.21 -9.29
N ASP A 5 11.57 -9.17 -8.43
CA ASP A 5 10.65 -10.26 -8.65
C ASP A 5 9.25 -9.97 -8.23
N ARG A 6 9.03 -8.84 -7.62
CA ARG A 6 7.76 -8.58 -7.06
C ARG A 6 6.67 -8.33 -8.09
N GLY A 7 7.01 -7.71 -9.18
CA GLY A 7 6.02 -7.35 -10.16
C GLY A 7 5.19 -6.15 -9.72
N PRO A 8 4.26 -5.72 -10.56
CA PRO A 8 3.44 -4.55 -10.26
C PRO A 8 2.50 -4.80 -9.09
N LEU A 9 2.17 -3.73 -8.40
CA LEU A 9 1.16 -3.79 -7.36
C LEU A 9 -0.22 -3.74 -7.98
N THR A 10 -1.17 -4.45 -7.38
CA THR A 10 -2.55 -4.23 -7.76
C THR A 10 -3.00 -2.88 -7.24
N GLU A 11 -4.13 -2.41 -7.74
CA GLU A 11 -4.64 -1.13 -7.29
C GLU A 11 -4.88 -1.10 -5.78
N PRO A 12 -5.55 -2.11 -5.19
CA PRO A 12 -5.71 -2.09 -3.73
C PRO A 12 -4.39 -2.09 -2.97
N MET A 13 -3.41 -2.86 -3.45
CA MET A 13 -2.11 -2.92 -2.80
C MET A 13 -1.44 -1.55 -2.81
N PHE A 14 -1.52 -0.87 -3.93
CA PHE A 14 -0.93 0.45 -4.08
C PHE A 14 -1.53 1.43 -3.06
N TYR A 15 -2.86 1.41 -2.92
CA TYR A 15 -3.51 2.32 -1.98
C TYR A 15 -3.25 1.95 -0.52
N VAL A 16 -3.10 0.66 -0.23
CA VAL A 16 -2.76 0.27 1.14
C VAL A 16 -1.38 0.79 1.51
N LEU A 17 -0.39 0.63 0.62
CA LEU A 17 0.94 1.18 0.90
C LEU A 17 0.89 2.69 1.00
N MET A 18 0.10 3.33 0.15
CA MET A 18 -0.06 4.78 0.17
C MET A 18 -0.54 5.28 1.53
N SER A 19 -1.41 4.50 2.19
CA SER A 19 -1.99 4.93 3.46
C SER A 19 -0.95 5.16 4.54
N PHE A 20 0.22 4.54 4.41
CA PHE A 20 1.27 4.64 5.42
C PHE A 20 2.27 5.76 5.17
N LEU A 21 2.13 6.51 4.07
CA LEU A 21 3.19 7.46 3.69
C LEU A 21 3.41 8.57 4.69
N LYS A 22 2.35 9.00 5.35
CA LYS A 22 2.45 10.15 6.25
C LYS A 22 2.42 9.76 7.72
N ARG A 23 1.95 8.56 8.04
CA ARG A 23 1.90 8.14 9.44
C ARG A 23 1.60 6.66 9.53
N ASP A 24 1.80 6.12 10.71
CA ASP A 24 1.44 4.75 11.00
C ASP A 24 -0.08 4.60 11.00
N MET A 25 -0.57 3.42 10.66
CA MET A 25 -2.01 3.18 10.54
C MET A 25 -2.38 1.81 11.05
N CYS A 26 -3.51 1.71 11.73
CA CYS A 26 -4.10 0.42 12.06
C CYS A 26 -5.11 0.04 10.99
N GLY A 27 -5.63 -1.19 11.07
CA GLY A 27 -6.50 -1.72 10.02
C GLY A 27 -7.69 -0.86 9.69
N THR A 28 -8.42 -0.39 10.72
CA THR A 28 -9.60 0.43 10.46
C THR A 28 -9.24 1.76 9.79
N GLU A 29 -8.12 2.33 10.19
CA GLU A 29 -7.67 3.58 9.60
C GLU A 29 -7.28 3.40 8.13
N ILE A 30 -6.65 2.26 7.80
CA ILE A 30 -6.31 1.96 6.41
C ILE A 30 -7.57 1.87 5.57
N THR A 31 -8.56 1.12 6.04
CA THR A 31 -9.82 0.94 5.33
C THR A 31 -10.48 2.28 5.06
N GLU A 32 -10.54 3.13 6.08
CA GLU A 32 -11.15 4.44 5.94
C GLU A 32 -10.37 5.32 4.95
N PHE A 33 -9.05 5.27 5.04
CA PHE A 33 -8.22 6.05 4.13
C PHE A 33 -8.50 5.66 2.68
N VAL A 34 -8.49 4.35 2.40
CA VAL A 34 -8.63 3.89 1.03
C VAL A 34 -10.01 4.24 0.48
N ALA A 35 -11.05 4.03 1.28
CA ALA A 35 -12.40 4.35 0.84
C ALA A 35 -12.55 5.84 0.54
N ARG A 36 -12.06 6.68 1.44
CA ARG A 36 -12.16 8.11 1.27
C ARG A 36 -11.33 8.60 0.09
N LYS A 37 -10.10 8.11 0.00
CA LYS A 37 -9.18 8.55 -1.05
C LYS A 37 -9.71 8.22 -2.44
N THR A 38 -10.37 7.08 -2.58
CA THR A 38 -10.85 6.62 -3.88
C THR A 38 -12.33 6.88 -4.09
N ARG A 39 -12.98 7.55 -3.13
CA ARG A 39 -14.43 7.82 -3.18
C ARG A 39 -15.17 6.51 -3.39
N ASP A 40 -14.82 5.53 -2.58
CA ASP A 40 -15.42 4.19 -2.57
C ASP A 40 -15.21 3.39 -3.84
N ARG A 41 -14.36 3.86 -4.75
CA ARG A 41 -14.03 3.09 -5.93
C ARG A 41 -13.27 1.83 -5.57
N VAL A 42 -12.43 1.91 -4.55
CA VAL A 42 -11.71 0.77 -4.02
C VAL A 42 -12.16 0.55 -2.59
N ARG A 43 -12.64 -0.65 -2.31
CA ARG A 43 -13.11 -1.00 -0.97
C ARG A 43 -12.41 -2.27 -0.54
N LEU A 44 -12.04 -2.31 0.74
CA LEU A 44 -11.33 -3.44 1.30
C LEU A 44 -12.17 -4.07 2.39
N GLY A 45 -12.58 -5.32 2.18
CA GLY A 45 -13.17 -6.08 3.25
C GLY A 45 -12.09 -6.50 4.23
N PRO A 46 -12.49 -6.90 5.45
CA PRO A 46 -11.50 -7.26 6.48
C PRO A 46 -10.60 -8.42 6.05
N GLY A 47 -11.18 -9.43 5.40
CA GLY A 47 -10.36 -10.56 4.97
C GLY A 47 -9.31 -10.16 3.97
N THR A 48 -9.69 -9.38 2.96
CA THR A 48 -8.74 -8.92 1.96
C THR A 48 -7.66 -8.04 2.58
N LEU A 49 -8.07 -7.12 3.46
CA LEU A 49 -7.12 -6.24 4.09
C LEU A 49 -6.06 -7.01 4.86
N TYR A 50 -6.49 -7.93 5.73
CA TYR A 50 -5.51 -8.61 6.58
C TYR A 50 -4.67 -9.61 5.80
N THR A 51 -5.19 -10.15 4.69
CA THR A 51 -4.36 -10.95 3.80
C THR A 51 -3.26 -10.10 3.18
N LEU A 52 -3.59 -8.88 2.75
CA LEU A 52 -2.58 -7.98 2.19
C LEU A 52 -1.56 -7.57 3.24
N LEU A 53 -2.02 -7.26 4.45
CA LEU A 53 -1.09 -6.83 5.49
C LEU A 53 -0.12 -7.95 5.85
N GLY A 54 -0.63 -9.19 5.93
CA GLY A 54 0.25 -10.33 6.20
C GLY A 54 1.30 -10.51 5.12
N LYS A 55 0.89 -10.40 3.88
CA LYS A 55 1.82 -10.51 2.77
C LYS A 55 2.87 -9.41 2.81
N PHE A 56 2.46 -8.18 3.04
CA PHE A 56 3.41 -7.08 3.12
C PHE A 56 4.39 -7.25 4.27
N GLN A 57 3.91 -7.78 5.40
CA GLN A 57 4.82 -8.05 6.51
C GLN A 57 5.85 -9.12 6.15
N GLU A 58 5.39 -10.18 5.49
CA GLU A 58 6.32 -11.24 5.06
C GLU A 58 7.37 -10.71 4.12
N GLU A 59 6.99 -9.77 3.27
CA GLU A 59 7.93 -9.20 2.31
C GLU A 59 8.78 -8.08 2.90
N GLY A 60 8.52 -7.72 4.15
CA GLY A 60 9.30 -6.68 4.80
C GLY A 60 8.93 -5.27 4.40
N LEU A 61 7.76 -5.07 3.82
CA LEU A 61 7.33 -3.74 3.39
C LEU A 61 6.71 -2.92 4.50
N ILE A 62 6.11 -3.60 5.47
CA ILE A 62 5.56 -2.94 6.66
C ILE A 62 5.95 -3.77 7.87
N GLN A 63 5.84 -3.16 9.04
CA GLN A 63 6.04 -3.89 10.28
C GLN A 63 5.08 -3.35 11.32
N GLU A 64 4.66 -4.24 12.22
CA GLU A 64 3.84 -3.82 13.33
C GLU A 64 4.66 -2.95 14.26
N THR A 65 4.04 -1.89 14.74
CA THR A 65 4.67 -1.08 15.75
C THR A 65 4.21 -1.56 17.12
N GLU A 66 4.66 -0.89 18.14
CA GLU A 66 4.26 -1.21 19.48
C GLU A 66 2.74 -1.08 19.63
N VAL A 67 2.12 -2.08 20.23
CA VAL A 67 0.68 -2.09 20.42
C VAL A 67 0.31 -1.15 21.54
N ASP A 68 -0.71 -0.32 21.29
CA ASP A 68 -1.22 0.56 22.33
C ASP A 68 -2.69 0.23 22.49
N GLY A 69 -3.02 -0.48 23.56
CA GLY A 69 -4.38 -0.91 23.79
C GLY A 69 -4.83 -1.94 22.77
N ARG A 70 -5.92 -1.68 22.08
CA ARG A 70 -6.47 -2.64 21.15
C ARG A 70 -6.01 -2.46 19.72
N LYS A 71 -5.34 -1.35 19.45
CA LYS A 71 -4.91 -1.07 18.08
C LYS A 71 -3.59 -1.71 17.80
N ARG A 72 -3.43 -2.13 16.55
CA ARG A 72 -2.18 -2.68 16.08
C ARG A 72 -1.74 -1.87 14.88
N PRO A 73 -1.07 -0.76 15.13
CA PRO A 73 -0.64 0.06 13.99
C PRO A 73 0.53 -0.60 13.28
N TYR A 74 0.63 -0.27 12.01
CA TYR A 74 1.71 -0.74 11.16
C TYR A 74 2.47 0.48 10.64
N ARG A 75 3.72 0.24 10.31
CA ARG A 75 4.62 1.28 9.80
C ARG A 75 5.22 0.84 8.49
N LEU A 76 5.32 1.76 7.55
CA LEU A 76 6.00 1.49 6.29
C LEU A 76 7.50 1.44 6.54
N THR A 77 8.15 0.40 6.00
CA THR A 77 9.61 0.29 6.10
C THR A 77 10.26 1.05 4.96
N GLY A 78 11.58 1.17 5.02
CA GLY A 78 12.32 1.75 3.89
C GLY A 78 12.12 0.95 2.63
N LYS A 79 12.09 -0.38 2.75
CA LYS A 79 11.83 -1.24 1.59
C LYS A 79 10.42 -1.00 1.05
N GLY A 80 9.44 -0.86 1.94
CA GLY A 80 8.07 -0.60 1.51
C GLY A 80 7.96 0.73 0.79
N ARG A 81 8.64 1.73 1.28
CA ARG A 81 8.64 3.03 0.63
C ARG A 81 9.26 2.95 -0.75
N ALA A 82 10.34 2.18 -0.89
CA ALA A 82 10.99 2.00 -2.20
C ALA A 82 10.07 1.28 -3.17
N VAL A 83 9.38 0.25 -2.71
CA VAL A 83 8.43 -0.48 -3.56
C VAL A 83 7.30 0.44 -4.01
N PHE A 84 6.79 1.26 -3.10
CA PHE A 84 5.75 2.23 -3.46
C PHE A 84 6.26 3.20 -4.52
N GLN A 85 7.46 3.72 -4.32
CA GLN A 85 8.02 4.71 -5.25
C GLN A 85 8.23 4.11 -6.64
N GLU A 86 8.72 2.87 -6.70
CA GLU A 86 8.89 2.19 -7.98
C GLU A 86 7.56 2.06 -8.73
N GLU A 87 6.52 1.72 -7.99
CA GLU A 87 5.22 1.58 -8.61
C GLU A 87 4.69 2.92 -9.08
N LEU A 88 4.88 3.96 -8.28
CA LEU A 88 4.47 5.30 -8.67
C LEU A 88 5.16 5.73 -9.97
N ASP A 89 6.46 5.46 -10.06
CA ASP A 89 7.21 5.81 -11.26
C ASP A 89 6.72 5.04 -12.47
N ARG A 90 6.38 3.75 -12.28
CA ARG A 90 5.85 2.93 -13.37
C ARG A 90 4.52 3.46 -13.85
N LEU A 91 3.64 3.85 -12.92
CA LEU A 91 2.34 4.39 -13.29
C LEU A 91 2.47 5.70 -14.04
N ARG A 92 3.42 6.54 -13.63
CA ARG A 92 3.66 7.79 -14.34
C ARG A 92 4.12 7.54 -15.78
N ALA A 93 4.99 6.55 -15.95
CA ALA A 93 5.44 6.21 -17.30
C ALA A 93 4.27 5.72 -18.15
N CYS A 94 3.41 4.87 -17.58
CA CYS A 94 2.24 4.40 -18.29
C CYS A 94 1.33 5.55 -18.69
N LEU A 95 1.12 6.47 -17.77
CA LEU A 95 0.27 7.63 -18.04
C LEU A 95 0.86 8.48 -19.16
N ASN A 96 2.15 8.74 -19.10
CA ASN A 96 2.79 9.53 -20.14
C ASN A 96 2.69 8.87 -21.51
N ASP A 97 2.91 7.54 -21.53
CA ASP A 97 2.80 6.80 -22.79
C ASP A 97 1.40 6.94 -23.38
N ALA A 98 0.38 6.79 -22.55
CA ALA A 98 -0.99 6.87 -23.03
C ALA A 98 -1.32 8.28 -23.54
N GLU A 99 -0.84 9.29 -22.85
CA GLU A 99 -1.13 10.66 -23.22
C GLU A 99 -0.50 11.04 -24.55
N GLU A 100 0.61 10.41 -24.90
CA GLU A 100 1.23 10.66 -26.19
C GLU A 100 0.38 10.15 -27.35
N GLU A 101 -0.53 9.24 -27.09
CA GLU A 101 -1.37 8.65 -28.14
C GLU A 101 -2.72 9.33 -28.28
N ILE A 102 -3.05 10.25 -27.43
CA ILE A 102 -4.30 10.99 -27.50
C ILE A 102 -4.13 12.23 -28.39
#